data_9ef9dc846fc0510c68ac543ea871b76d
#
_entry.id   9ef9dc846fc0510c68ac543ea871b76d
#
_cell.length_a   1.000
_cell.length_b   1.000
_cell.length_c   1.000
_cell.angle_alpha   90.00
_cell.angle_beta   90.00
_cell.angle_gamma   90.00
#
_symmetry.space_group_name_H-M   'P 1'
#
loop_
_entity.id
_entity.type
_entity.pdbx_description
1 polymer ?
#
loop_
_entity_poly.entity_id
_entity_poly.type
_entity_poly.pdbx_seq_one_letter_code
_entity_poly.pdbx_strand_id
1 'polypeptide(L)'
;MKVMPVKPPDKGLLLSSHVDFTIPSPFAQEHLYYLIQYGRYQCVPGYEVERDFLDMYLCAYVRSGSLHTFCGEQSANATAGQLVLMDCRLPH
;
A
#
# COMPACT_ATOMS: atom_id res chain seq x y z
N MET A 1 13.47 4.73 -14.78
CA MET A 1 13.04 3.96 -13.59
C MET A 1 13.29 2.48 -13.84
N LYS A 2 13.82 1.80 -12.87
CA LYS A 2 14.07 0.38 -13.01
C LYS A 2 12.76 -0.41 -12.95
N VAL A 3 12.54 -1.26 -13.94
CA VAL A 3 11.38 -2.14 -13.93
C VAL A 3 11.61 -3.24 -12.89
N MET A 4 10.71 -3.38 -11.94
CA MET A 4 10.77 -4.45 -10.97
C MET A 4 10.49 -5.79 -11.63
N PRO A 5 11.12 -6.88 -11.17
CA PRO A 5 10.76 -8.20 -11.65
C PRO A 5 9.26 -8.40 -11.50
N VAL A 6 8.66 -9.02 -12.52
CA VAL A 6 7.23 -9.29 -12.47
C VAL A 6 6.97 -10.26 -11.33
N LYS A 7 6.30 -9.75 -10.31
CA LYS A 7 5.81 -10.55 -9.21
C LYS A 7 4.36 -10.89 -9.51
N PRO A 8 3.91 -12.12 -9.28
CA PRO A 8 2.50 -12.41 -9.41
C PRO A 8 1.69 -11.40 -8.61
N PRO A 9 0.58 -10.89 -9.15
CA PRO A 9 -0.25 -9.96 -8.38
C PRO A 9 -0.75 -10.65 -7.11
N ASP A 10 -0.92 -9.86 -6.05
CA ASP A 10 -1.52 -10.35 -4.82
C ASP A 10 -2.90 -10.93 -5.11
N LYS A 11 -3.32 -11.89 -4.28
CA LYS A 11 -4.61 -12.53 -4.44
C LYS A 11 -5.73 -11.51 -4.47
N GLY A 12 -6.53 -11.55 -5.51
CA GLY A 12 -7.66 -10.63 -5.68
C GLY A 12 -7.30 -9.28 -6.29
N LEU A 13 -6.05 -9.04 -6.63
CA LEU A 13 -5.63 -7.81 -7.29
C LEU A 13 -5.79 -7.95 -8.79
N LEU A 14 -6.51 -7.01 -9.41
CA LEU A 14 -6.73 -7.03 -10.85
C LEU A 14 -5.51 -6.48 -11.60
N LEU A 15 -5.28 -7.00 -12.80
CA LEU A 15 -4.17 -6.56 -13.65
C LEU A 15 -4.31 -5.10 -14.11
N SER A 16 -5.51 -4.54 -14.06
CA SER A 16 -5.75 -3.11 -14.32
C SER A 16 -5.21 -2.20 -13.24
N SER A 17 -4.75 -2.75 -12.14
CA SER A 17 -4.08 -1.99 -11.10
C SER A 17 -2.77 -1.40 -11.62
N HIS A 18 -2.44 -0.22 -11.13
CA HIS A 18 -1.25 0.50 -11.56
C HIS A 18 -0.39 0.85 -10.36
N VAL A 19 0.88 0.50 -10.42
CA VAL A 19 1.85 0.74 -9.35
C VAL A 19 3.11 1.33 -9.95
N ASP A 20 3.57 2.44 -9.38
CA ASP A 20 4.83 3.08 -9.73
C ASP A 20 5.75 3.16 -8.52
N PHE A 21 7.05 3.19 -8.80
CA PHE A 21 8.07 3.37 -7.78
C PHE A 21 8.81 4.66 -8.03
N THR A 22 9.30 5.27 -6.95
CA THR A 22 10.14 6.46 -7.03
C THR A 22 11.54 6.15 -6.53
N ILE A 23 12.50 6.97 -6.96
CA ILE A 23 13.87 6.92 -6.43
C ILE A 23 14.10 8.27 -5.76
N PRO A 24 13.96 8.36 -4.42
CA PRO A 24 14.16 9.62 -3.72
C PRO A 24 15.61 10.09 -3.86
N SER A 25 15.80 11.41 -3.96
CA SER A 25 17.14 11.98 -3.95
C SER A 25 17.81 11.79 -2.60
N PRO A 26 19.16 11.85 -2.52
CA PRO A 26 19.83 11.80 -1.22
C PRO A 26 19.35 12.90 -0.26
N PHE A 27 19.08 14.07 -0.77
CA PHE A 27 18.56 15.18 0.04
C PHE A 27 17.17 14.82 0.64
N ALA A 28 16.29 14.25 -0.18
CA ALA A 28 14.96 13.85 0.28
C ALA A 28 15.06 12.77 1.36
N GLN A 29 15.95 11.80 1.20
CA GLN A 29 16.12 10.72 2.16
C GLN A 29 16.62 11.23 3.52
N GLU A 30 17.43 12.29 3.55
CA GLU A 30 17.99 12.82 4.79
C GLU A 30 17.09 13.85 5.47
N HIS A 31 16.32 14.63 4.71
CA HIS A 31 15.66 15.82 5.23
C HIS A 31 14.15 15.85 5.06
N LEU A 32 13.58 14.98 4.24
CA LEU A 32 12.17 15.04 3.89
C LEU A 32 11.49 13.70 4.11
N TYR A 33 10.18 13.74 4.25
CA TYR A 33 9.37 12.55 3.99
C TYR A 33 9.33 12.35 2.48
N TYR A 34 9.39 11.10 2.04
CA TYR A 34 9.44 10.80 0.61
C TYR A 34 8.61 9.58 0.28
N LEU A 35 8.11 9.57 -0.97
CA LEU A 35 7.40 8.41 -1.51
C LEU A 35 8.40 7.41 -2.06
N ILE A 36 8.13 6.13 -1.82
CA ILE A 36 8.85 5.03 -2.44
C ILE A 36 7.99 4.41 -3.53
N GLN A 37 6.70 4.31 -3.27
CA GLN A 37 5.75 3.63 -4.16
C GLN A 37 4.41 4.33 -4.09
N TYR A 38 3.74 4.42 -5.21
CA TYR A 38 2.36 4.89 -5.27
C TYR A 38 1.63 4.13 -6.36
N GLY A 39 0.32 4.08 -6.26
CA GLY A 39 -0.43 3.36 -7.27
C GLY A 39 -1.93 3.43 -7.06
N ARG A 40 -2.61 2.80 -7.98
CA ARG A 40 -4.05 2.65 -7.98
C ARG A 40 -4.37 1.17 -8.08
N TYR A 41 -5.11 0.67 -7.10
CA TYR A 41 -5.39 -0.75 -6.98
C TYR A 41 -6.86 -1.00 -7.25
N GLN A 42 -7.13 -1.96 -8.11
CA GLN A 42 -8.46 -2.49 -8.33
C GLN A 42 -8.48 -3.94 -7.84
N CYS A 43 -9.37 -4.20 -6.88
CA CYS A 43 -9.41 -5.47 -6.18
C CYS A 43 -10.80 -6.08 -6.30
N VAL A 44 -10.85 -7.40 -6.24
CA VAL A 44 -12.11 -8.15 -6.17
C VAL A 44 -12.28 -8.68 -4.75
N PRO A 45 -13.49 -9.12 -4.36
CA PRO A 45 -13.66 -9.79 -3.07
C PRO A 45 -12.67 -10.93 -2.90
N GLY A 46 -12.04 -10.99 -1.74
CA GLY A 46 -10.99 -11.97 -1.46
C GLY A 46 -9.57 -11.42 -1.61
N TYR A 47 -9.42 -10.14 -2.02
CA TYR A 47 -8.10 -9.52 -1.97
C TYR A 47 -7.58 -9.53 -0.54
N GLU A 48 -6.36 -10.05 -0.37
CA GLU A 48 -5.76 -10.16 0.93
C GLU A 48 -4.24 -10.08 0.83
N VAL A 49 -3.63 -9.28 1.69
CA VAL A 49 -2.19 -9.17 1.84
C VAL A 49 -1.87 -9.18 3.31
N GLU A 50 -0.89 -10.00 3.68
CA GLU A 50 -0.43 -10.10 5.05
C GLU A 50 1.09 -10.06 5.07
N ARG A 51 1.66 -9.22 5.94
CA ARG A 51 3.10 -9.06 6.09
C ARG A 51 3.46 -8.88 7.55
N ASP A 52 4.65 -9.35 7.93
CA ASP A 52 5.16 -9.17 9.28
C ASP A 52 5.84 -7.83 9.46
N PHE A 53 6.57 -7.39 8.45
CA PHE A 53 7.36 -6.17 8.53
C PHE A 53 7.64 -5.59 7.14
N LEU A 54 7.42 -4.28 7.03
CA LEU A 54 7.83 -3.50 5.87
C LEU A 54 8.18 -2.11 6.38
N ASP A 55 9.42 -1.66 6.15
CA ASP A 55 9.93 -0.41 6.73
C ASP A 55 9.37 0.82 6.01
N MET A 56 8.08 1.05 6.15
CA MET A 56 7.41 2.22 5.58
C MET A 56 6.04 2.43 6.22
N TYR A 57 5.45 3.58 5.93
CA TYR A 57 4.04 3.87 6.20
C TYR A 57 3.25 3.72 4.92
N LEU A 58 2.02 3.27 5.04
CA LEU A 58 1.07 3.20 3.95
C LEU A 58 -0.05 4.19 4.19
N CYS A 59 -0.35 4.99 3.18
CA CYS A 59 -1.54 5.83 3.16
C CYS A 59 -2.40 5.40 1.98
N ALA A 60 -3.62 4.99 2.25
CA ALA A 60 -4.54 4.52 1.22
C ALA A 60 -5.85 5.29 1.27
N TYR A 61 -6.31 5.72 0.10
CA TYR A 61 -7.62 6.33 -0.08
C TYR A 61 -8.56 5.34 -0.75
N VAL A 62 -9.70 5.10 -0.14
CA VAL A 62 -10.71 4.19 -0.68
C VAL A 62 -11.64 4.96 -1.59
N ARG A 63 -11.58 4.69 -2.89
CA ARG A 63 -12.43 5.36 -3.88
C ARG A 63 -13.82 4.75 -3.93
N SER A 64 -13.90 3.44 -3.82
CA SER A 64 -15.16 2.71 -3.84
C SER A 64 -15.01 1.40 -3.08
N GLY A 65 -16.12 0.88 -2.57
CA GLY A 65 -16.11 -0.35 -1.79
C GLY A 65 -15.62 -0.15 -0.37
N SER A 66 -14.98 -1.17 0.17
CA SER A 66 -14.48 -1.15 1.53
C SER A 66 -13.16 -1.90 1.64
N LEU A 67 -12.36 -1.48 2.60
CA LEU A 67 -11.07 -2.10 2.92
C LEU A 67 -11.01 -2.36 4.41
N HIS A 68 -10.80 -3.61 4.79
CA HIS A 68 -10.53 -3.96 6.17
C HIS A 68 -9.02 -4.09 6.38
N THR A 69 -8.49 -3.41 7.38
CA THR A 69 -7.06 -3.43 7.68
C THR A 69 -6.83 -3.81 9.11
N PHE A 70 -5.67 -4.41 9.36
CA PHE A 70 -5.15 -4.56 10.72
C PHE A 70 -3.70 -4.11 10.77
N CYS A 71 -3.29 -3.65 11.94
CA CYS A 71 -1.94 -3.16 12.19
C CYS A 71 -1.61 -3.47 13.65
N GLY A 72 -0.78 -4.49 13.87
CA GLY A 72 -0.62 -5.04 15.21
C GLY A 72 -1.94 -5.59 15.73
N GLU A 73 -2.40 -5.10 16.86
CA GLU A 73 -3.66 -5.52 17.48
C GLU A 73 -4.84 -4.63 17.09
N GLN A 74 -4.60 -3.57 16.31
CA GLN A 74 -5.65 -2.65 15.90
C GLN A 74 -6.20 -3.04 14.54
N SER A 75 -7.49 -2.87 14.37
CA SER A 75 -8.14 -3.08 13.08
C SER A 75 -9.09 -1.93 12.77
N ALA A 76 -9.33 -1.72 11.49
CA ALA A 76 -10.22 -0.68 11.02
C ALA A 76 -10.85 -1.09 9.69
N ASN A 77 -12.04 -0.56 9.44
CA ASN A 77 -12.70 -0.62 8.14
C ASN A 77 -12.73 0.77 7.53
N ALA A 78 -12.32 0.87 6.30
CA ALA A 78 -12.43 2.11 5.52
C ALA A 78 -13.41 1.89 4.38
N THR A 79 -14.28 2.85 4.16
CA THR A 79 -15.23 2.85 3.05
C THR A 79 -14.93 4.01 2.11
N ALA A 80 -15.67 4.10 1.01
CA ALA A 80 -15.44 5.12 0.01
C ALA A 80 -15.34 6.52 0.61
N GLY A 81 -14.32 7.26 0.24
CA GLY A 81 -14.04 8.61 0.74
C GLY A 81 -13.18 8.66 1.99
N GLN A 82 -12.75 7.54 2.52
CA GLN A 82 -11.95 7.48 3.73
C GLN A 82 -10.49 7.16 3.43
N LEU A 83 -9.61 7.65 4.29
CA LEU A 83 -8.17 7.39 4.27
C LEU A 83 -7.80 6.40 5.37
N VAL A 84 -6.84 5.55 5.06
CA VAL A 84 -6.19 4.67 6.03
C VAL A 84 -4.72 5.01 6.07
N LEU A 85 -4.17 5.17 7.27
CA LEU A 85 -2.74 5.31 7.48
C LEU A 85 -2.27 4.15 8.34
N MET A 86 -1.30 3.39 7.84
CA MET A 86 -0.75 2.25 8.56
C MET A 86 0.75 2.36 8.74
N ASP A 87 1.22 1.94 9.92
CA ASP A 87 2.64 1.70 10.15
C ASP A 87 2.95 0.25 9.77
N CYS A 88 3.54 0.07 8.60
CA CYS A 88 3.81 -1.26 8.06
C CYS A 88 4.99 -1.97 8.76
N ARG A 89 5.64 -1.32 9.71
CA ARG A 89 6.65 -1.98 10.55
C ARG A 89 6.03 -2.93 11.56
N LEU A 90 4.74 -2.84 11.78
CA LEU A 90 3.97 -3.79 12.58
C LEU A 90 3.36 -4.86 11.67
N PRO A 91 3.03 -6.04 12.21
CA PRO A 91 2.27 -7.03 11.44
C PRO A 91 0.98 -6.44 10.90
N HIS A 92 0.73 -6.66 9.63
CA HIS A 92 -0.42 -6.05 8.95
C HIS A 92 -0.91 -6.89 7.77
#